data_903187228e73731e0e108533ba8924c1
#
_entry.id   903187228e73731e0e108533ba8924c1
#
_cell.length_a   1.000
_cell.length_b   1.000
_cell.length_c   1.000
_cell.angle_alpha   90.00
_cell.angle_beta   90.00
_cell.angle_gamma   90.00
#
_symmetry.space_group_name_H-M   'P 1'
#
loop_
_entity.id
_entity.type
_entity.pdbx_description
1 polymer ?
#
loop_
_entity_poly.entity_id
_entity_poly.type
_entity_poly.pdbx_seq_one_letter_code
_entity_poly.pdbx_strand_id
1 'polypeptide(L)'
;EKKKVFGLSFLSVFLWASAFPLTKVAQQQFTSIPLGFLRCTVAAIFLIIIGKCCHIRLPQKKHIPLFFVSGGLGFTGYMITFNTGILTLTSATSSIIIAVTPILTAIVASHLYKEKIKPIGWAAIAAAFIGVLILLLWEGVFSINIGLIWTVGAAIVFCGYNIMTRKLSAMGYNALEIVTYSMICGAILLGFWAGDGLHQLAGASVSHIIALIYLGALPSATAYFTWGKAMSYAERTSEVTNFMFVTPLLSTIMGFIILHEVPNAGTFIGGAIIIISIVVFNLKGK
;
A
#
# COMPACT_ATOMS: atom_id res chain seq x y z
N GLU A 1 3.82 -0.83 -26.69
CA GLU A 1 3.09 -0.52 -25.45
C GLU A 1 3.30 -1.57 -24.36
N LYS A 2 3.25 -2.87 -24.65
CA LYS A 2 3.48 -3.96 -23.68
C LYS A 2 4.79 -3.82 -22.89
N LYS A 3 5.90 -3.40 -23.53
CA LYS A 3 7.17 -3.14 -22.83
C LYS A 3 7.07 -1.96 -21.85
N LYS A 4 6.28 -0.93 -22.17
CA LYS A 4 6.03 0.21 -21.27
C LYS A 4 5.19 -0.21 -20.07
N VAL A 5 4.13 -0.99 -20.31
CA VAL A 5 3.29 -1.55 -19.22
C VAL A 5 4.15 -2.38 -18.29
N PHE A 6 4.96 -3.30 -18.82
CA PHE A 6 5.88 -4.12 -18.04
C PHE A 6 6.83 -3.27 -17.20
N GLY A 7 7.58 -2.35 -17.83
CA GLY A 7 8.59 -1.54 -17.14
C GLY A 7 8.01 -0.65 -16.03
N LEU A 8 6.88 0.02 -16.33
CA LEU A 8 6.21 0.90 -15.35
C LEU A 8 5.59 0.11 -14.19
N SER A 9 4.95 -1.03 -14.47
CA SER A 9 4.37 -1.89 -13.43
C SER A 9 5.46 -2.49 -12.55
N PHE A 10 6.53 -3.01 -13.14
CA PHE A 10 7.65 -3.57 -12.38
C PHE A 10 8.32 -2.50 -11.51
N LEU A 11 8.56 -1.30 -12.05
CA LEU A 11 9.11 -0.19 -11.28
C LEU A 11 8.23 0.14 -10.07
N SER A 12 6.91 0.22 -10.27
CA SER A 12 5.99 0.52 -9.17
C SER A 12 6.05 -0.52 -8.06
N VAL A 13 5.98 -1.81 -8.39
CA VAL A 13 6.01 -2.88 -7.38
C VAL A 13 7.38 -3.02 -6.73
N PHE A 14 8.46 -2.75 -7.46
CA PHE A 14 9.82 -2.71 -6.92
C PHE A 14 9.96 -1.61 -5.86
N LEU A 15 9.47 -0.41 -6.16
CA LEU A 15 9.48 0.71 -5.24
C LEU A 15 8.59 0.44 -4.02
N TRP A 16 7.41 -0.14 -4.19
CA TRP A 16 6.54 -0.50 -3.07
C TRP A 16 7.18 -1.60 -2.20
N ALA A 17 7.79 -2.61 -2.82
CA ALA A 17 8.47 -3.67 -2.07
C ALA A 17 9.62 -3.13 -1.21
N SER A 18 10.38 -2.15 -1.70
CA SER A 18 11.46 -1.51 -0.96
C SER A 18 10.96 -0.71 0.25
N ALA A 19 9.71 -0.26 0.23
CA ALA A 19 9.13 0.52 1.32
C ALA A 19 9.03 -0.28 2.62
N PHE A 20 8.87 -1.61 2.56
CA PHE A 20 8.75 -2.44 3.77
C PHE A 20 10.04 -2.40 4.62
N PRO A 21 11.20 -2.83 4.14
CA PRO A 21 12.43 -2.78 4.95
C PRO A 21 12.88 -1.34 5.22
N LEU A 22 12.74 -0.42 4.28
CA LEU A 22 13.20 0.97 4.48
C LEU A 22 12.33 1.75 5.45
N THR A 23 11.05 1.42 5.61
CA THR A 23 10.22 1.97 6.69
C THR A 23 10.79 1.57 8.04
N LYS A 24 11.23 0.34 8.23
CA LYS A 24 11.88 -0.12 9.48
C LYS A 24 13.22 0.61 9.73
N VAL A 25 13.99 0.87 8.68
CA VAL A 25 15.20 1.71 8.80
C VAL A 25 14.83 3.12 9.27
N ALA A 26 13.84 3.76 8.67
CA ALA A 26 13.39 5.08 9.07
C ALA A 26 12.83 5.09 10.52
N GLN A 27 12.20 4.02 10.95
CA GLN A 27 11.66 3.88 12.31
C GLN A 27 12.73 3.72 13.41
N GLN A 28 13.99 3.59 13.06
CA GLN A 28 15.08 3.71 14.04
C GLN A 28 15.20 5.14 14.59
N GLN A 29 14.74 6.13 13.84
CA GLN A 29 14.76 7.54 14.21
C GLN A 29 13.36 8.12 14.44
N PHE A 30 12.39 7.75 13.59
CA PHE A 30 11.07 8.31 13.57
C PHE A 30 10.05 7.35 14.17
N THR A 31 9.19 7.84 15.05
CA THR A 31 8.05 7.06 15.53
C THR A 31 6.97 6.91 14.44
N SER A 32 6.11 5.91 14.56
CA SER A 32 5.20 5.44 13.50
C SER A 32 4.33 6.53 12.87
N ILE A 33 3.64 7.34 13.69
CA ILE A 33 2.70 8.34 13.17
C ILE A 33 3.41 9.58 12.65
N PRO A 34 4.40 10.18 13.37
CA PRO A 34 5.23 11.24 12.84
C PRO A 34 5.96 10.88 11.54
N LEU A 35 6.45 9.65 11.40
CA LEU A 35 7.00 9.15 10.13
C LEU A 35 5.95 9.20 9.01
N GLY A 36 4.72 8.80 9.31
CA GLY A 36 3.59 8.88 8.36
C GLY A 36 3.35 10.30 7.88
N PHE A 37 3.32 11.29 8.80
CA PHE A 37 3.19 12.70 8.47
C PHE A 37 4.32 13.18 7.55
N LEU A 38 5.57 12.96 7.94
CA LEU A 38 6.74 13.41 7.17
C LEU A 38 6.77 12.75 5.78
N ARG A 39 6.51 11.46 5.71
CA ARG A 39 6.47 10.71 4.45
C ARG A 39 5.36 11.20 3.51
N CYS A 40 4.15 11.43 4.02
CA CYS A 40 3.04 11.98 3.23
C CYS A 40 3.32 13.42 2.79
N THR A 41 3.97 14.22 3.62
CA THR A 41 4.34 15.60 3.26
C THR A 41 5.36 15.64 2.13
N VAL A 42 6.43 14.83 2.21
CA VAL A 42 7.40 14.69 1.13
C VAL A 42 6.71 14.20 -0.16
N ALA A 43 5.87 13.16 -0.06
CA ALA A 43 5.13 12.65 -1.20
C ALA A 43 4.20 13.69 -1.82
N ALA A 44 3.48 14.45 -1.01
CA ALA A 44 2.61 15.53 -1.48
C ALA A 44 3.38 16.61 -2.25
N ILE A 45 4.55 17.02 -1.74
CA ILE A 45 5.42 17.99 -2.44
C ILE A 45 5.83 17.46 -3.81
N PHE A 46 6.32 16.21 -3.89
CA PHE A 46 6.72 15.59 -5.17
C PHE A 46 5.53 15.44 -6.12
N LEU A 47 4.36 15.01 -5.63
CA LEU A 47 3.16 14.87 -6.45
C LEU A 47 2.62 16.21 -6.95
N ILE A 48 2.73 17.29 -6.15
CA ILE A 48 2.39 18.66 -6.60
C ILE A 48 3.31 19.09 -7.73
N ILE A 49 4.61 18.82 -7.62
CA ILE A 49 5.58 19.15 -8.68
C ILE A 49 5.25 18.37 -9.97
N ILE A 50 5.08 17.04 -9.86
CA ILE A 50 4.71 16.20 -11.00
C ILE A 50 3.35 16.65 -11.58
N GLY A 51 2.38 16.93 -10.71
CA GLY A 51 1.05 17.40 -11.10
C GLY A 51 1.08 18.71 -11.89
N LYS A 52 1.90 19.68 -11.46
CA LYS A 52 2.11 20.93 -12.20
C LYS A 52 2.73 20.66 -13.57
N CYS A 53 3.74 19.81 -13.64
CA CYS A 53 4.36 19.43 -14.91
C CYS A 53 3.40 18.71 -15.86
N CYS A 54 2.47 17.92 -15.32
CA CYS A 54 1.44 17.19 -16.08
C CYS A 54 0.14 17.98 -16.26
N HIS A 55 0.06 19.23 -15.80
CA HIS A 55 -1.12 20.11 -15.91
C HIS A 55 -2.41 19.48 -15.38
N ILE A 56 -2.36 18.87 -14.17
CA ILE A 56 -3.56 18.29 -13.53
C ILE A 56 -4.57 19.39 -13.20
N ARG A 57 -5.86 19.04 -13.31
CA ARG A 57 -6.96 19.96 -12.99
C ARG A 57 -7.18 20.05 -11.47
N LEU A 58 -7.57 21.22 -11.00
CA LEU A 58 -7.96 21.38 -9.59
C LEU A 58 -9.26 20.62 -9.30
N PRO A 59 -9.41 20.07 -8.08
CA PRO A 59 -10.62 19.36 -7.70
C PRO A 59 -11.80 20.33 -7.60
N GLN A 60 -12.97 19.87 -7.98
CA GLN A 60 -14.19 20.64 -7.75
C GLN A 60 -14.44 20.78 -6.24
N LYS A 61 -14.80 21.98 -5.77
CA LYS A 61 -15.03 22.25 -4.34
C LYS A 61 -15.97 21.25 -3.66
N LYS A 62 -17.03 20.84 -4.35
CA LYS A 62 -18.01 19.85 -3.86
C LYS A 62 -17.41 18.43 -3.65
N HIS A 63 -16.29 18.11 -4.30
CA HIS A 63 -15.62 16.81 -4.21
C HIS A 63 -14.48 16.80 -3.18
N ILE A 64 -14.09 17.95 -2.62
CA ILE A 64 -13.03 18.03 -1.61
C ILE A 64 -13.26 17.07 -0.42
N PRO A 65 -14.49 16.96 0.15
CA PRO A 65 -14.74 16.01 1.24
C PRO A 65 -14.43 14.56 0.85
N LEU A 66 -14.67 14.17 -0.42
CA LEU A 66 -14.34 12.83 -0.91
C LEU A 66 -12.81 12.59 -0.97
N PHE A 67 -12.03 13.62 -1.29
CA PHE A 67 -10.58 13.54 -1.23
C PHE A 67 -10.08 13.44 0.21
N PHE A 68 -10.72 14.09 1.19
CA PHE A 68 -10.42 13.89 2.61
C PHE A 68 -10.73 12.47 3.07
N VAL A 69 -11.85 11.87 2.64
CA VAL A 69 -12.14 10.45 2.94
C VAL A 69 -11.11 9.54 2.27
N SER A 70 -10.80 9.79 1.00
CA SER A 70 -9.79 9.02 0.27
C SER A 70 -8.40 9.13 0.90
N GLY A 71 -7.97 10.35 1.26
CA GLY A 71 -6.70 10.61 1.94
C GLY A 71 -6.65 10.05 3.35
N GLY A 72 -7.77 10.14 4.08
CA GLY A 72 -7.93 9.57 5.42
C GLY A 72 -7.79 8.04 5.43
N LEU A 73 -8.36 7.36 4.45
CA LEU A 73 -8.23 5.90 4.32
C LEU A 73 -6.87 5.49 3.74
N GLY A 74 -6.50 6.04 2.58
CA GLY A 74 -5.35 5.58 1.82
C GLY A 74 -4.00 6.02 2.37
N PHE A 75 -3.96 7.13 3.06
CA PHE A 75 -2.69 7.70 3.55
C PHE A 75 -2.68 7.88 5.06
N THR A 76 -3.61 8.58 5.68
CA THR A 76 -3.62 8.74 7.14
C THR A 76 -3.80 7.40 7.86
N GLY A 77 -4.90 6.72 7.62
CA GLY A 77 -5.21 5.43 8.25
C GLY A 77 -4.18 4.36 7.88
N TYR A 78 -3.79 4.31 6.60
CA TYR A 78 -2.77 3.38 6.13
C TYR A 78 -1.41 3.61 6.80
N MET A 79 -0.93 4.85 6.89
CA MET A 79 0.36 5.14 7.54
C MET A 79 0.34 4.82 9.02
N ILE A 80 -0.75 5.14 9.73
CA ILE A 80 -0.89 4.81 11.15
C ILE A 80 -0.84 3.29 11.34
N THR A 81 -1.66 2.55 10.60
CA THR A 81 -1.77 1.10 10.77
C THR A 81 -0.56 0.34 10.24
N PHE A 82 -0.08 0.69 9.05
CA PHE A 82 1.09 0.06 8.45
C PHE A 82 2.37 0.31 9.22
N ASN A 83 2.67 1.58 9.54
CA ASN A 83 3.89 1.91 10.27
C ASN A 83 3.91 1.32 11.68
N THR A 84 2.74 1.20 12.34
CA THR A 84 2.64 0.54 13.64
C THR A 84 2.77 -0.98 13.50
N GLY A 85 2.15 -1.56 12.49
CA GLY A 85 2.16 -3.00 12.25
C GLY A 85 3.55 -3.55 11.93
N ILE A 86 4.31 -2.84 11.10
CA ILE A 86 5.62 -3.32 10.63
C ILE A 86 6.72 -3.31 11.73
N LEU A 87 6.49 -2.63 12.86
CA LEU A 87 7.46 -2.59 13.96
C LEU A 87 7.83 -3.98 14.49
N THR A 88 6.88 -4.89 14.54
CA THR A 88 7.04 -6.22 15.13
C THR A 88 6.99 -7.36 14.10
N LEU A 89 6.82 -7.04 12.82
CA LEU A 89 6.74 -8.01 11.73
C LEU A 89 7.97 -7.97 10.86
N THR A 90 8.22 -9.05 10.12
CA THR A 90 9.16 -9.04 9.01
C THR A 90 8.55 -8.32 7.79
N SER A 91 9.41 -7.82 6.91
CA SER A 91 9.00 -7.22 5.63
C SER A 91 8.20 -8.22 4.77
N ALA A 92 8.60 -9.51 4.80
CA ALA A 92 7.89 -10.60 4.14
C ALA A 92 6.46 -10.75 4.66
N THR A 93 6.28 -10.92 5.97
CA THR A 93 4.94 -11.11 6.59
C THR A 93 4.04 -9.92 6.31
N SER A 94 4.54 -8.70 6.50
CA SER A 94 3.76 -7.48 6.25
C SER A 94 3.31 -7.37 4.80
N SER A 95 4.21 -7.62 3.84
CA SER A 95 3.89 -7.53 2.41
C SER A 95 2.89 -8.58 1.94
N ILE A 96 2.95 -9.80 2.50
CA ILE A 96 1.99 -10.87 2.21
C ILE A 96 0.58 -10.49 2.69
N ILE A 97 0.45 -9.92 3.90
CA ILE A 97 -0.85 -9.49 4.43
C ILE A 97 -1.42 -8.34 3.59
N ILE A 98 -0.61 -7.36 3.23
CA ILE A 98 -1.06 -6.26 2.36
C ILE A 98 -1.48 -6.77 0.98
N ALA A 99 -0.85 -7.84 0.47
CA ALA A 99 -1.23 -8.47 -0.80
C ALA A 99 -2.65 -9.08 -0.80
N VAL A 100 -3.30 -9.24 0.35
CA VAL A 100 -4.72 -9.64 0.46
C VAL A 100 -5.68 -8.50 0.06
N THR A 101 -5.23 -7.25 0.05
CA THR A 101 -6.07 -6.07 -0.26
C THR A 101 -6.92 -6.21 -1.54
N PRO A 102 -6.41 -6.73 -2.68
CA PRO A 102 -7.24 -6.90 -3.89
C PRO A 102 -8.44 -7.83 -3.67
N ILE A 103 -8.29 -8.87 -2.85
CA ILE A 103 -9.38 -9.77 -2.46
C ILE A 103 -10.42 -9.02 -1.63
N LEU A 104 -10.00 -8.28 -0.60
CA LEU A 104 -10.89 -7.46 0.21
C LEU A 104 -11.64 -6.45 -0.66
N THR A 105 -10.93 -5.78 -1.57
CA THR A 105 -11.51 -4.84 -2.52
C THR A 105 -12.56 -5.50 -3.41
N ALA A 106 -12.30 -6.73 -3.89
CA ALA A 106 -13.25 -7.46 -4.73
C ALA A 106 -14.51 -7.86 -3.96
N ILE A 107 -14.40 -8.27 -2.68
CA ILE A 107 -15.54 -8.57 -1.83
C ILE A 107 -16.43 -7.33 -1.66
N VAL A 108 -15.83 -6.19 -1.31
CA VAL A 108 -16.57 -4.93 -1.14
C VAL A 108 -17.18 -4.48 -2.46
N ALA A 109 -16.45 -4.57 -3.57
CA ALA A 109 -16.94 -4.22 -4.90
C ALA A 109 -18.11 -5.12 -5.34
N SER A 110 -18.09 -6.42 -4.99
CA SER A 110 -19.19 -7.33 -5.32
C SER A 110 -20.52 -6.91 -4.66
N HIS A 111 -20.45 -6.36 -3.45
CA HIS A 111 -21.64 -5.85 -2.76
C HIS A 111 -22.08 -4.47 -3.27
N LEU A 112 -21.13 -3.54 -3.41
CA LEU A 112 -21.44 -2.14 -3.81
C LEU A 112 -21.81 -2.01 -5.29
N TYR A 113 -21.12 -2.75 -6.16
CA TYR A 113 -21.29 -2.64 -7.62
C TYR A 113 -21.97 -3.87 -8.22
N LYS A 114 -22.44 -4.81 -7.38
CA LYS A 114 -23.12 -6.06 -7.79
C LYS A 114 -22.28 -6.90 -8.76
N GLU A 115 -20.96 -6.83 -8.62
CA GLU A 115 -20.03 -7.67 -9.40
C GLU A 115 -20.13 -9.12 -8.95
N LYS A 116 -20.28 -10.04 -9.90
CA LYS A 116 -20.42 -11.48 -9.57
C LYS A 116 -19.04 -12.09 -9.35
N ILE A 117 -18.88 -12.74 -8.20
CA ILE A 117 -17.72 -13.58 -7.90
C ILE A 117 -18.12 -15.03 -8.15
N LYS A 118 -17.35 -15.75 -8.95
CA LYS A 118 -17.60 -17.17 -9.25
C LYS A 118 -17.35 -18.05 -8.00
N PRO A 119 -17.92 -19.26 -7.94
CA PRO A 119 -17.70 -20.17 -6.79
C PRO A 119 -16.21 -20.41 -6.49
N ILE A 120 -15.38 -20.57 -7.53
CA ILE A 120 -13.92 -20.74 -7.36
C ILE A 120 -13.27 -19.48 -6.77
N GLY A 121 -13.82 -18.29 -7.03
CA GLY A 121 -13.39 -17.04 -6.41
C GLY A 121 -13.69 -17.03 -4.91
N TRP A 122 -14.86 -17.49 -4.49
CA TRP A 122 -15.21 -17.64 -3.08
C TRP A 122 -14.33 -18.66 -2.36
N ALA A 123 -14.01 -19.79 -3.01
CA ALA A 123 -13.08 -20.78 -2.47
C ALA A 123 -11.66 -20.17 -2.30
N ALA A 124 -11.19 -19.38 -3.27
CA ALA A 124 -9.91 -18.69 -3.18
C ALA A 124 -9.90 -17.63 -2.06
N ILE A 125 -10.99 -16.90 -1.86
CA ILE A 125 -11.15 -15.98 -0.74
C ILE A 125 -11.04 -16.71 0.60
N ALA A 126 -11.78 -17.80 0.77
CA ALA A 126 -11.72 -18.61 1.99
C ALA A 126 -10.30 -19.14 2.27
N ALA A 127 -9.62 -19.64 1.24
CA ALA A 127 -8.24 -20.11 1.35
C ALA A 127 -7.26 -18.97 1.74
N ALA A 128 -7.44 -17.76 1.19
CA ALA A 128 -6.62 -16.62 1.58
C ALA A 128 -6.81 -16.24 3.06
N PHE A 129 -8.05 -16.26 3.57
CA PHE A 129 -8.30 -16.02 5.00
C PHE A 129 -7.70 -17.13 5.89
N ILE A 130 -7.72 -18.39 5.46
CA ILE A 130 -7.03 -19.48 6.16
C ILE A 130 -5.52 -19.19 6.23
N GLY A 131 -4.92 -18.74 5.14
CA GLY A 131 -3.52 -18.32 5.12
C GLY A 131 -3.22 -17.19 6.10
N VAL A 132 -4.09 -16.18 6.21
CA VAL A 132 -3.98 -15.11 7.22
C VAL A 132 -4.09 -15.66 8.64
N LEU A 133 -5.02 -16.59 8.89
CA LEU A 133 -5.16 -17.25 10.21
C LEU A 133 -3.90 -18.06 10.57
N ILE A 134 -3.28 -18.74 9.60
CA ILE A 134 -2.00 -19.43 9.83
C ILE A 134 -0.93 -18.42 10.27
N LEU A 135 -0.81 -17.27 9.61
CA LEU A 135 0.14 -16.24 10.03
C LEU A 135 -0.14 -15.71 11.43
N LEU A 136 -1.43 -15.48 11.76
CA LEU A 136 -1.85 -14.94 13.06
C LEU A 136 -1.61 -15.92 14.22
N LEU A 137 -1.79 -17.20 13.98
CA LEU A 137 -1.82 -18.23 15.02
C LEU A 137 -0.57 -19.14 15.04
N TRP A 138 0.42 -18.87 14.18
CA TRP A 138 1.59 -19.75 14.04
C TRP A 138 2.35 -19.98 15.36
N GLU A 139 2.47 -18.94 16.17
CA GLU A 139 3.16 -19.00 17.46
C GLU A 139 2.22 -19.38 18.64
N GLY A 140 0.97 -19.73 18.33
CA GLY A 140 -0.05 -20.13 19.30
C GLY A 140 -1.11 -19.04 19.54
N VAL A 141 -2.29 -19.47 19.99
CA VAL A 141 -3.47 -18.59 20.17
C VAL A 141 -3.23 -17.48 21.23
N PHE A 142 -2.33 -17.71 22.18
CA PHE A 142 -2.01 -16.75 23.24
C PHE A 142 -0.85 -15.81 22.91
N SER A 143 -0.20 -15.98 21.76
CA SER A 143 0.97 -15.18 21.31
C SER A 143 0.68 -14.38 20.05
N ILE A 144 -0.55 -13.89 19.85
CA ILE A 144 -0.92 -13.08 18.68
C ILE A 144 -0.05 -11.83 18.65
N ASN A 145 0.74 -11.70 17.57
CA ASN A 145 1.53 -10.50 17.35
C ASN A 145 0.61 -9.33 16.99
N ILE A 146 0.58 -8.31 17.83
CA ILE A 146 -0.25 -7.12 17.64
C ILE A 146 0.02 -6.42 16.30
N GLY A 147 1.24 -6.52 15.78
CA GLY A 147 1.61 -5.99 14.46
C GLY A 147 0.82 -6.61 13.31
N LEU A 148 0.44 -7.90 13.43
CA LEU A 148 -0.42 -8.57 12.45
C LEU A 148 -1.80 -7.91 12.40
N ILE A 149 -2.38 -7.60 13.56
CA ILE A 149 -3.69 -6.93 13.65
C ILE A 149 -3.62 -5.55 12.99
N TRP A 150 -2.59 -4.77 13.30
CA TRP A 150 -2.37 -3.46 12.68
C TRP A 150 -2.18 -3.57 11.15
N THR A 151 -1.43 -4.56 10.67
CA THR A 151 -1.19 -4.75 9.24
C THR A 151 -2.44 -5.23 8.49
N VAL A 152 -3.26 -6.07 9.11
CA VAL A 152 -4.61 -6.40 8.60
C VAL A 152 -5.47 -5.14 8.54
N GLY A 153 -5.44 -4.31 9.58
CA GLY A 153 -6.07 -2.99 9.57
C GLY A 153 -5.62 -2.12 8.39
N ALA A 154 -4.31 -2.14 8.08
CA ALA A 154 -3.77 -1.44 6.91
C ALA A 154 -4.36 -1.96 5.59
N ALA A 155 -4.49 -3.27 5.43
CA ALA A 155 -5.14 -3.87 4.25
C ALA A 155 -6.62 -3.45 4.12
N ILE A 156 -7.34 -3.37 5.23
CA ILE A 156 -8.75 -2.96 5.28
C ILE A 156 -8.90 -1.48 4.88
N VAL A 157 -8.14 -0.57 5.48
CA VAL A 157 -8.24 0.87 5.13
C VAL A 157 -7.79 1.13 3.71
N PHE A 158 -6.80 0.40 3.22
CA PHE A 158 -6.35 0.50 1.84
C PHE A 158 -7.39 -0.05 0.84
N CYS A 159 -8.16 -1.07 1.23
CA CYS A 159 -9.35 -1.50 0.49
C CYS A 159 -10.36 -0.34 0.36
N GLY A 160 -10.64 0.38 1.44
CA GLY A 160 -11.49 1.57 1.40
C GLY A 160 -10.96 2.65 0.45
N TYR A 161 -9.64 2.89 0.45
CA TYR A 161 -9.00 3.78 -0.52
C TYR A 161 -9.21 3.34 -1.98
N ASN A 162 -9.09 2.05 -2.27
CA ASN A 162 -9.32 1.54 -3.62
C ASN A 162 -10.77 1.78 -4.09
N ILE A 163 -11.74 1.59 -3.21
CA ILE A 163 -13.15 1.90 -3.51
C ILE A 163 -13.36 3.39 -3.76
N MET A 164 -12.75 4.26 -2.94
CA MET A 164 -12.82 5.71 -3.14
C MET A 164 -12.13 6.15 -4.43
N THR A 165 -10.97 5.55 -4.75
CA THR A 165 -10.27 5.79 -6.02
C THR A 165 -11.15 5.46 -7.22
N ARG A 166 -11.84 4.31 -7.18
CA ARG A 166 -12.80 3.92 -8.23
C ARG A 166 -13.95 4.93 -8.35
N LYS A 167 -14.51 5.38 -7.23
CA LYS A 167 -15.56 6.40 -7.20
C LYS A 167 -15.09 7.72 -7.81
N LEU A 168 -13.92 8.21 -7.42
CA LEU A 168 -13.34 9.44 -7.94
C LEU A 168 -13.01 9.33 -9.44
N SER A 169 -12.48 8.18 -9.87
CA SER A 169 -12.25 7.90 -11.29
C SER A 169 -13.53 7.94 -12.12
N ALA A 170 -14.63 7.37 -11.61
CA ALA A 170 -15.93 7.46 -12.25
C ALA A 170 -16.47 8.89 -12.36
N MET A 171 -16.00 9.82 -11.51
CA MET A 171 -16.31 11.26 -11.57
C MET A 171 -15.41 12.02 -12.57
N GLY A 172 -14.52 11.34 -13.28
CA GLY A 172 -13.67 11.91 -14.32
C GLY A 172 -12.31 12.44 -13.84
N TYR A 173 -11.88 12.10 -12.61
CA TYR A 173 -10.54 12.37 -12.14
C TYR A 173 -9.56 11.31 -12.65
N ASN A 174 -8.40 11.72 -13.14
CA ASN A 174 -7.36 10.79 -13.52
C ASN A 174 -6.56 10.28 -12.29
N ALA A 175 -5.77 9.22 -12.50
CA ALA A 175 -5.02 8.59 -11.41
C ALA A 175 -4.07 9.56 -10.67
N LEU A 176 -3.41 10.47 -11.41
CA LEU A 176 -2.50 11.45 -10.81
C LEU A 176 -3.25 12.50 -9.99
N GLU A 177 -4.41 12.97 -10.47
CA GLU A 177 -5.29 13.88 -9.73
C GLU A 177 -5.75 13.23 -8.42
N ILE A 178 -6.20 11.96 -8.49
CA ILE A 178 -6.71 11.24 -7.33
C ILE A 178 -5.62 11.08 -6.28
N VAL A 179 -4.43 10.57 -6.66
CA VAL A 179 -3.36 10.33 -5.70
C VAL A 179 -2.81 11.64 -5.12
N THR A 180 -2.66 12.68 -5.95
CA THR A 180 -2.13 13.98 -5.49
C THR A 180 -3.04 14.62 -4.45
N TYR A 181 -4.33 14.76 -4.73
CA TYR A 181 -5.23 15.43 -3.80
C TYR A 181 -5.55 14.58 -2.57
N SER A 182 -5.64 13.26 -2.72
CA SER A 182 -5.79 12.36 -1.57
C SER A 182 -4.54 12.39 -0.67
N MET A 183 -3.33 12.44 -1.25
CA MET A 183 -2.08 12.55 -0.49
C MET A 183 -2.00 13.87 0.28
N ILE A 184 -2.37 14.99 -0.34
CA ILE A 184 -2.43 16.30 0.32
C ILE A 184 -3.40 16.24 1.50
N CYS A 185 -4.62 15.74 1.29
CA CYS A 185 -5.61 15.61 2.34
C CYS A 185 -5.12 14.68 3.47
N GLY A 186 -4.48 13.57 3.14
CA GLY A 186 -3.90 12.65 4.12
C GLY A 186 -2.78 13.29 4.94
N ALA A 187 -1.91 14.08 4.30
CA ALA A 187 -0.86 14.83 4.99
C ALA A 187 -1.45 15.90 5.93
N ILE A 188 -2.52 16.59 5.50
CA ILE A 188 -3.23 17.57 6.33
C ILE A 188 -3.81 16.89 7.58
N LEU A 189 -4.45 15.74 7.44
CA LEU A 189 -5.01 14.99 8.56
C LEU A 189 -3.93 14.50 9.54
N LEU A 190 -2.76 14.11 9.03
CA LEU A 190 -1.59 13.76 9.83
C LEU A 190 -0.90 14.97 10.44
N GLY A 191 -1.23 16.20 10.01
CA GLY A 191 -0.63 17.44 10.48
C GLY A 191 -0.74 17.68 11.98
N PHE A 192 -1.65 16.98 12.67
CA PHE A 192 -1.75 16.99 14.13
C PHE A 192 -0.43 16.54 14.80
N TRP A 193 0.33 15.65 14.15
CA TRP A 193 1.63 15.18 14.61
C TRP A 193 2.82 15.88 13.96
N ALA A 194 2.60 17.03 13.31
CA ALA A 194 3.65 17.80 12.63
C ALA A 194 4.75 18.25 13.59
N GLY A 195 4.38 18.70 14.81
CA GLY A 195 5.32 19.13 15.84
C GLY A 195 6.31 18.02 16.19
N ASP A 196 5.81 16.84 16.50
CA ASP A 196 6.63 15.67 16.83
C ASP A 196 7.49 15.25 15.64
N GLY A 197 6.93 15.25 14.43
CA GLY A 197 7.65 14.93 13.21
C GLY A 197 8.82 15.85 12.94
N LEU A 198 8.60 17.16 13.04
CA LEU A 198 9.65 18.17 12.83
C LEU A 198 10.73 18.12 13.93
N HIS A 199 10.33 17.86 15.19
CA HIS A 199 11.27 17.68 16.28
C HIS A 199 12.17 16.44 16.04
N GLN A 200 11.60 15.31 15.63
CA GLN A 200 12.36 14.11 15.31
C GLN A 200 13.26 14.30 14.07
N LEU A 201 12.79 15.09 13.09
CA LEU A 201 13.56 15.42 11.90
C LEU A 201 14.80 16.27 12.23
N ALA A 202 14.67 17.21 13.15
CA ALA A 202 15.78 18.08 13.57
C ALA A 202 16.93 17.29 14.22
N GLY A 203 16.64 16.15 14.88
CA GLY A 203 17.64 15.25 15.45
C GLY A 203 18.07 14.09 14.55
N ALA A 204 17.57 14.03 13.31
CA ALA A 204 17.81 12.89 12.44
C ALA A 204 19.19 12.93 11.78
N SER A 205 19.82 11.75 11.66
CA SER A 205 21.04 11.61 10.87
C SER A 205 20.74 11.71 9.36
N VAL A 206 21.77 12.00 8.58
CA VAL A 206 21.67 12.12 7.12
C VAL A 206 21.08 10.85 6.48
N SER A 207 21.45 9.68 6.98
CA SER A 207 20.92 8.39 6.48
C SER A 207 19.42 8.26 6.70
N HIS A 208 18.89 8.67 7.85
CA HIS A 208 17.45 8.64 8.14
C HIS A 208 16.67 9.68 7.31
N ILE A 209 17.28 10.86 7.07
CA ILE A 209 16.70 11.86 6.18
C ILE A 209 16.62 11.34 4.73
N ILE A 210 17.68 10.70 4.25
CA ILE A 210 17.69 10.07 2.92
C ILE A 210 16.61 9.00 2.82
N ALA A 211 16.50 8.13 3.84
CA ALA A 211 15.45 7.10 3.89
C ALA A 211 14.04 7.73 3.85
N LEU A 212 13.80 8.80 4.61
CA LEU A 212 12.53 9.53 4.62
C LEU A 212 12.21 10.13 3.24
N ILE A 213 13.16 10.83 2.63
CA ILE A 213 12.98 11.43 1.29
C ILE A 213 12.72 10.32 0.26
N TYR A 214 13.48 9.25 0.30
CA TYR A 214 13.26 8.08 -0.56
C TYR A 214 11.84 7.54 -0.42
N LEU A 215 11.38 7.27 0.81
CA LEU A 215 10.06 6.72 1.10
C LEU A 215 8.92 7.62 0.61
N GLY A 216 9.07 8.92 0.75
CA GLY A 216 8.09 9.89 0.26
C GLY A 216 8.11 10.04 -1.25
N ALA A 217 9.29 10.27 -1.84
CA ALA A 217 9.43 10.57 -3.26
C ALA A 217 9.21 9.36 -4.17
N LEU A 218 9.73 8.18 -3.80
CA LEU A 218 9.74 7.03 -4.69
C LEU A 218 8.55 6.08 -4.42
N PRO A 219 8.41 5.37 -3.30
CA PRO A 219 7.27 4.48 -3.10
C PRO A 219 5.92 5.21 -2.97
N SER A 220 5.91 6.42 -2.39
CA SER A 220 4.65 7.12 -2.12
C SER A 220 4.23 8.11 -3.22
N ALA A 221 5.14 8.64 -4.02
CA ALA A 221 4.81 9.52 -5.15
C ALA A 221 5.03 8.83 -6.49
N THR A 222 6.28 8.50 -6.82
CA THR A 222 6.66 7.96 -8.14
C THR A 222 5.99 6.64 -8.44
N ALA A 223 5.91 5.72 -7.47
CA ALA A 223 5.30 4.41 -7.70
C ALA A 223 3.80 4.52 -8.03
N TYR A 224 3.05 5.38 -7.34
CA TYR A 224 1.64 5.61 -7.66
C TYR A 224 1.47 6.27 -9.03
N PHE A 225 2.35 7.21 -9.39
CA PHE A 225 2.32 7.84 -10.72
C PHE A 225 2.61 6.83 -11.83
N THR A 226 3.68 6.03 -11.70
CA THR A 226 4.05 5.02 -12.70
C THR A 226 3.03 3.91 -12.79
N TRP A 227 2.40 3.51 -11.68
CA TRP A 227 1.30 2.57 -11.65
C TRP A 227 0.07 3.08 -12.42
N GLY A 228 -0.37 4.30 -12.13
CA GLY A 228 -1.47 4.94 -12.85
C GLY A 228 -1.18 5.05 -14.35
N LYS A 229 0.06 5.36 -14.70
CA LYS A 229 0.49 5.44 -16.10
C LYS A 229 0.55 4.06 -16.77
N ALA A 230 0.98 3.02 -16.06
CA ALA A 230 0.92 1.65 -16.57
C ALA A 230 -0.52 1.23 -16.85
N MET A 231 -1.45 1.54 -15.93
CA MET A 231 -2.89 1.29 -16.09
C MET A 231 -3.47 1.97 -17.33
N SER A 232 -3.02 3.19 -17.66
CA SER A 232 -3.52 3.92 -18.85
C SER A 232 -3.01 3.34 -20.18
N TYR A 233 -1.92 2.58 -20.16
CA TYR A 233 -1.37 1.91 -21.35
C TYR A 233 -1.81 0.45 -21.49
N ALA A 234 -2.37 -0.14 -20.42
CA ALA A 234 -2.76 -1.54 -20.42
C ALA A 234 -4.08 -1.76 -21.17
N GLU A 235 -4.15 -2.79 -21.98
CA GLU A 235 -5.41 -3.24 -22.60
C GLU A 235 -6.34 -3.88 -21.56
N ARG A 236 -5.76 -4.54 -20.55
CA ARG A 236 -6.48 -5.18 -19.45
C ARG A 236 -5.86 -4.79 -18.12
N THR A 237 -6.69 -4.43 -17.15
CA THR A 237 -6.25 -4.11 -15.78
C THR A 237 -5.37 -5.22 -15.17
N SER A 238 -5.67 -6.49 -15.49
CA SER A 238 -4.90 -7.64 -15.00
C SER A 238 -3.44 -7.66 -15.46
N GLU A 239 -3.11 -7.05 -16.59
CA GLU A 239 -1.72 -6.95 -17.06
C GLU A 239 -0.83 -6.18 -16.09
N VAL A 240 -1.39 -5.20 -15.41
CA VAL A 240 -0.72 -4.39 -14.40
C VAL A 240 -0.86 -5.01 -13.01
N THR A 241 -2.09 -5.38 -12.60
CA THR A 241 -2.34 -5.85 -11.23
C THR A 241 -1.65 -7.18 -10.90
N ASN A 242 -1.36 -8.01 -11.90
CA ASN A 242 -0.60 -9.25 -11.68
C ASN A 242 0.83 -8.99 -11.17
N PHE A 243 1.41 -7.80 -11.42
CA PHE A 243 2.71 -7.46 -10.85
C PHE A 243 2.70 -7.34 -9.32
N MET A 244 1.53 -7.09 -8.70
CA MET A 244 1.44 -7.03 -7.23
C MET A 244 1.85 -8.35 -6.56
N PHE A 245 1.73 -9.50 -7.25
CA PHE A 245 2.18 -10.80 -6.72
C PHE A 245 3.70 -10.90 -6.56
N VAL A 246 4.45 -10.05 -7.26
CA VAL A 246 5.91 -9.99 -7.16
C VAL A 246 6.34 -9.21 -5.91
N THR A 247 5.46 -8.36 -5.37
CA THR A 247 5.79 -7.51 -4.21
C THR A 247 6.25 -8.29 -2.98
N PRO A 248 5.57 -9.36 -2.52
CA PRO A 248 6.04 -10.14 -1.38
C PRO A 248 7.39 -10.81 -1.60
N LEU A 249 7.66 -11.29 -2.81
CA LEU A 249 8.95 -11.88 -3.16
C LEU A 249 10.08 -10.85 -3.06
N LEU A 250 9.89 -9.69 -3.71
CA LEU A 250 10.87 -8.61 -3.68
C LEU A 250 11.07 -8.06 -2.27
N SER A 251 9.98 -7.88 -1.51
CA SER A 251 10.03 -7.41 -0.12
C SER A 251 10.78 -8.38 0.79
N THR A 252 10.61 -9.69 0.60
CA THR A 252 11.36 -10.73 1.33
C THR A 252 12.85 -10.66 1.03
N ILE A 253 13.22 -10.56 -0.26
CA ILE A 253 14.61 -10.45 -0.69
C ILE A 253 15.24 -9.17 -0.14
N MET A 254 14.56 -8.03 -0.26
CA MET A 254 15.06 -6.75 0.25
C MET A 254 15.14 -6.73 1.77
N GLY A 255 14.19 -7.33 2.48
CA GLY A 255 14.22 -7.47 3.93
C GLY A 255 15.41 -8.30 4.41
N PHE A 256 15.72 -9.39 3.69
CA PHE A 256 16.92 -10.18 3.95
C PHE A 256 18.21 -9.39 3.71
N ILE A 257 18.33 -8.69 2.57
CA ILE A 257 19.55 -7.95 2.21
C ILE A 257 19.78 -6.74 3.14
N ILE A 258 18.72 -5.97 3.44
CA ILE A 258 18.83 -4.69 4.16
C ILE A 258 18.84 -4.89 5.68
N LEU A 259 18.02 -5.80 6.18
CA LEU A 259 17.76 -5.98 7.61
C LEU A 259 18.15 -7.36 8.14
N HIS A 260 18.66 -8.25 7.29
CA HIS A 260 18.96 -9.66 7.61
C HIS A 260 17.75 -10.41 8.20
N GLU A 261 16.54 -10.05 7.77
CA GLU A 261 15.30 -10.69 8.19
C GLU A 261 15.18 -12.10 7.60
N VAL A 262 14.91 -13.07 8.46
CA VAL A 262 14.60 -14.45 8.05
C VAL A 262 13.15 -14.74 8.42
N PRO A 263 12.26 -14.95 7.44
CA PRO A 263 10.86 -15.30 7.70
C PRO A 263 10.75 -16.66 8.39
N ASN A 264 9.79 -16.80 9.31
CA ASN A 264 9.51 -18.08 9.97
C ASN A 264 8.73 -19.04 9.04
N ALA A 265 8.62 -20.32 9.44
CA ALA A 265 7.91 -21.32 8.66
C ALA A 265 6.42 -20.98 8.44
N GLY A 266 5.77 -20.33 9.41
CA GLY A 266 4.40 -19.83 9.27
C GLY A 266 4.24 -18.82 8.14
N THR A 267 5.22 -17.92 7.98
CA THR A 267 5.26 -16.96 6.88
C THR A 267 5.37 -17.66 5.52
N PHE A 268 6.18 -18.73 5.40
CA PHE A 268 6.26 -19.50 4.16
C PHE A 268 4.98 -20.24 3.85
N ILE A 269 4.39 -20.94 4.82
CA ILE A 269 3.17 -21.75 4.63
C ILE A 269 1.96 -20.84 4.39
N GLY A 270 1.67 -19.93 5.32
CA GLY A 270 0.54 -19.00 5.21
C GLY A 270 0.67 -18.08 3.99
N GLY A 271 1.89 -17.60 3.73
CA GLY A 271 2.20 -16.77 2.58
C GLY A 271 1.99 -17.49 1.24
N ALA A 272 2.43 -18.74 1.11
CA ALA A 272 2.21 -19.54 -0.09
C ALA A 272 0.71 -19.75 -0.35
N ILE A 273 -0.08 -20.07 0.68
CA ILE A 273 -1.54 -20.22 0.57
C ILE A 273 -2.17 -18.90 0.12
N ILE A 274 -1.80 -17.76 0.72
CA ILE A 274 -2.33 -16.45 0.35
C ILE A 274 -2.00 -16.13 -1.11
N ILE A 275 -0.74 -16.24 -1.52
CA ILE A 275 -0.31 -15.91 -2.89
C ILE A 275 -1.01 -16.79 -3.91
N ILE A 276 -1.07 -18.10 -3.69
CA ILE A 276 -1.78 -19.03 -4.59
C ILE A 276 -3.26 -18.66 -4.68
N SER A 277 -3.90 -18.35 -3.54
CA SER A 277 -5.31 -17.95 -3.49
C SER A 277 -5.56 -16.66 -4.30
N ILE A 278 -4.69 -15.66 -4.16
CA ILE A 278 -4.79 -14.40 -4.91
C ILE A 278 -4.63 -14.66 -6.42
N VAL A 279 -3.68 -15.50 -6.82
CA VAL A 279 -3.48 -15.87 -8.23
C VAL A 279 -4.73 -16.59 -8.79
N VAL A 280 -5.24 -17.59 -8.07
CA VAL A 280 -6.47 -18.31 -8.48
C VAL A 280 -7.66 -17.37 -8.59
N PHE A 281 -7.84 -16.48 -7.61
CA PHE A 281 -8.90 -15.47 -7.62
C PHE A 281 -8.83 -14.57 -8.85
N ASN A 282 -7.66 -14.05 -9.18
CA ASN A 282 -7.50 -13.15 -10.32
C ASN A 282 -7.66 -13.83 -11.68
N LEU A 283 -7.22 -15.10 -11.79
CA LEU A 283 -7.31 -15.84 -13.05
C LEU A 283 -8.69 -16.46 -13.32
N LYS A 284 -9.39 -16.92 -12.28
CA LYS A 284 -10.60 -17.73 -12.41
C LYS A 284 -11.78 -17.26 -11.57
N GLY A 285 -11.58 -16.37 -10.62
CA GLY A 285 -12.56 -16.01 -9.59
C GLY A 285 -13.53 -14.89 -9.98
N LYS A 286 -13.20 -14.14 -11.00
CA LYS A 286 -14.02 -13.03 -11.53
C LYS A 286 -14.87 -13.48 -12.70
#